data_575e59ff1bb5b43b1f482c24246e3b1b
#
_entry.id   575e59ff1bb5b43b1f482c24246e3b1b
#
_cell.length_a   1.000
_cell.length_b   1.000
_cell.length_c   1.000
_cell.angle_alpha   90.00
_cell.angle_beta   90.00
_cell.angle_gamma   90.00
#
_symmetry.space_group_name_H-M   'P 1'
#
loop_
_entity.id
_entity.type
_entity.pdbx_description
1 polymer ?
#
loop_
_entity_poly.entity_id
_entity_poly.type
_entity_poly.pdbx_seq_one_letter_code
_entity_poly.pdbx_strand_id
1 'polypeptide(L)'
;VAPTMYAYQIIEAIKIAKKRGLNIPIIYNSNGYENIETIKNLKGYIDVYLPDLKYYSNELAIKYSKAPEYFNIATSAIKEMIEQVGCPEFDENGIIKKGVIVRHLVLPNHIQNSKNILKWFKENLEGKAYISVMAQYFPTYKAREDNLLNRKINKKEYSEIEKYLFILDIENGYMQDLGEHEEEYVPDF
;
A
#
# COMPACT_ATOMS: atom_id res chain seq x y z
N VAL A 1 -7.36 5.68 -7.71
CA VAL A 1 -7.20 7.13 -7.90
C VAL A 1 -6.34 7.64 -6.77
N ALA A 2 -5.19 8.25 -7.07
CA ALA A 2 -4.33 8.85 -6.05
C ALA A 2 -4.81 10.29 -5.76
N PRO A 3 -4.97 10.70 -4.49
CA PRO A 3 -5.45 12.04 -4.12
C PRO A 3 -4.39 13.12 -4.32
N THR A 4 -3.15 12.76 -4.61
CA THR A 4 -1.96 13.61 -4.66
C THR A 4 -2.09 14.84 -5.53
N MET A 5 -2.77 14.72 -6.67
CA MET A 5 -3.02 15.87 -7.58
C MET A 5 -3.86 16.98 -6.94
N TYR A 6 -4.60 16.65 -5.89
CA TYR A 6 -5.50 17.55 -5.17
C TYR A 6 -5.05 17.81 -3.72
N ALA A 7 -3.78 17.54 -3.39
CA ALA A 7 -3.27 17.61 -2.02
C ALA A 7 -3.57 18.96 -1.34
N TYR A 8 -3.37 20.07 -2.05
CA TYR A 8 -3.66 21.42 -1.51
C TYR A 8 -5.15 21.62 -1.25
N GLN A 9 -6.03 21.20 -2.16
CA GLN A 9 -7.47 21.31 -1.99
C GLN A 9 -7.97 20.42 -0.84
N ILE A 10 -7.37 19.23 -0.70
CA ILE A 10 -7.65 18.29 0.40
C ILE A 10 -7.26 18.94 1.75
N ILE A 11 -6.08 19.55 1.84
CA ILE A 11 -5.64 20.27 3.04
C ILE A 11 -6.65 21.36 3.42
N GLU A 12 -7.08 22.18 2.47
CA GLU A 12 -8.06 23.24 2.74
C GLU A 12 -9.42 22.68 3.16
N ALA A 13 -9.87 21.60 2.52
CA ALA A 13 -11.10 20.90 2.91
C ALA A 13 -11.02 20.34 4.33
N ILE A 14 -9.89 19.73 4.72
CA ILE A 14 -9.66 19.20 6.06
C ILE A 14 -9.66 20.34 7.09
N LYS A 15 -9.02 21.48 6.80
CA LYS A 15 -9.04 22.65 7.69
C LYS A 15 -10.47 23.15 7.96
N ILE A 16 -11.29 23.23 6.91
CA ILE A 16 -12.69 23.65 7.03
C ILE A 16 -13.50 22.61 7.83
N ALA A 17 -13.32 21.33 7.53
CA ALA A 17 -14.04 20.24 8.20
C ALA A 17 -13.68 20.17 9.70
N LYS A 18 -12.39 20.28 10.05
CA LYS A 18 -11.93 20.31 11.46
C LYS A 18 -12.52 21.51 12.22
N LYS A 19 -12.60 22.69 11.61
CA LYS A 19 -13.28 23.85 12.21
C LYS A 19 -14.78 23.63 12.45
N ARG A 20 -15.40 22.72 11.70
CA ARG A 20 -16.82 22.35 11.82
C ARG A 20 -17.06 21.13 12.72
N GLY A 21 -16.01 20.65 13.41
CA GLY A 21 -16.13 19.56 14.39
C GLY A 21 -15.78 18.16 13.86
N LEU A 22 -15.12 18.04 12.70
CA LEU A 22 -14.61 16.74 12.23
C LEU A 22 -13.55 16.25 13.23
N ASN A 23 -13.81 15.06 13.83
CA ASN A 23 -12.98 14.44 14.86
C ASN A 23 -12.61 12.97 14.56
N ILE A 24 -12.97 12.46 13.39
CA ILE A 24 -12.56 11.12 12.94
C ILE A 24 -11.18 11.18 12.30
N PRO A 25 -10.41 10.07 12.33
CA PRO A 25 -9.11 9.99 11.65
C PRO A 25 -9.22 10.22 10.14
N ILE A 26 -8.27 10.95 9.60
CA ILE A 26 -8.15 11.17 8.15
C ILE A 26 -7.18 10.15 7.58
N ILE A 27 -7.67 9.36 6.63
CA ILE A 27 -6.89 8.33 5.96
C ILE A 27 -6.49 8.80 4.56
N TYR A 28 -5.18 8.74 4.26
CA TYR A 28 -4.63 9.06 2.94
C TYR A 28 -4.18 7.81 2.22
N ASN A 29 -4.96 7.38 1.22
CA ASN A 29 -4.69 6.20 0.41
C ASN A 29 -3.99 6.60 -0.89
N SER A 30 -2.80 6.05 -1.16
CA SER A 30 -2.00 6.42 -2.32
C SER A 30 -1.34 5.22 -3.01
N ASN A 31 -0.93 5.41 -4.27
CA ASN A 31 -0.19 4.40 -5.02
C ASN A 31 1.31 4.29 -4.63
N GLY A 32 1.75 5.08 -3.66
CA GLY A 32 3.13 5.12 -3.16
C GLY A 32 4.11 5.91 -4.03
N TYR A 33 3.84 6.12 -5.30
CA TYR A 33 4.70 6.89 -6.21
C TYR A 33 4.46 8.39 -6.04
N GLU A 34 5.01 8.95 -4.95
CA GLU A 34 4.66 10.27 -4.46
C GLU A 34 5.84 11.25 -4.50
N ASN A 35 5.55 12.51 -4.81
CA ASN A 35 6.52 13.57 -4.60
C ASN A 35 6.68 13.82 -3.10
N ILE A 36 7.92 13.74 -2.60
CA ILE A 36 8.25 13.88 -1.19
C ILE A 36 7.78 15.22 -0.60
N GLU A 37 7.89 16.31 -1.35
CA GLU A 37 7.45 17.63 -0.92
C GLU A 37 5.92 17.71 -0.77
N THR A 38 5.18 17.00 -1.62
CA THR A 38 3.73 16.88 -1.48
C THR A 38 3.37 16.15 -0.18
N ILE A 39 4.07 15.07 0.15
CA ILE A 39 3.84 14.34 1.41
C ILE A 39 4.21 15.21 2.60
N LYS A 40 5.32 15.96 2.56
CA LYS A 40 5.69 16.90 3.64
C LYS A 40 4.60 17.95 3.90
N ASN A 41 3.95 18.45 2.84
CA ASN A 41 2.86 19.43 2.99
C ASN A 41 1.61 18.86 3.68
N LEU A 42 1.43 17.54 3.68
CA LEU A 42 0.32 16.86 4.36
C LEU A 42 0.53 16.70 5.88
N LYS A 43 1.71 17.06 6.40
CA LYS A 43 2.05 16.91 7.83
C LYS A 43 1.03 17.62 8.73
N GLY A 44 0.49 16.87 9.70
CA GLY A 44 -0.50 17.37 10.66
C GLY A 44 -1.96 17.39 10.17
N TYR A 45 -2.19 16.97 8.91
CA TYR A 45 -3.54 16.83 8.35
C TYR A 45 -4.00 15.40 8.22
N ILE A 46 -3.07 14.46 8.09
CA ILE A 46 -3.34 13.04 7.90
C ILE A 46 -3.00 12.29 9.18
N ASP A 47 -3.86 11.37 9.57
CA ASP A 47 -3.68 10.52 10.75
C ASP A 47 -3.18 9.13 10.36
N VAL A 48 -3.65 8.59 9.23
CA VAL A 48 -3.27 7.26 8.73
C VAL A 48 -2.89 7.32 7.26
N TYR A 49 -1.73 6.78 6.91
CA TYR A 49 -1.32 6.61 5.52
C TYR A 49 -1.47 5.16 5.07
N LEU A 50 -2.03 4.96 3.86
CA LEU A 50 -2.16 3.66 3.19
C LEU A 50 -1.42 3.67 1.84
N PRO A 51 -0.07 3.73 1.83
CA PRO A 51 0.69 3.70 0.59
C PRO A 51 0.77 2.29 0.02
N ASP A 52 0.68 2.16 -1.31
CA ASP A 52 1.04 0.93 -2.00
C ASP A 52 2.56 0.80 -2.13
N LEU A 53 3.09 -0.40 -1.97
CA LEU A 53 4.44 -0.79 -2.36
C LEU A 53 4.34 -1.98 -3.34
N LYS A 54 4.25 -1.67 -4.63
CA LYS A 54 3.88 -2.64 -5.69
C LYS A 54 5.07 -3.39 -6.25
N TYR A 55 6.17 -2.68 -6.53
CA TYR A 55 7.31 -3.20 -7.26
C TYR A 55 8.60 -2.98 -6.49
N TYR A 56 9.41 -4.05 -6.39
CA TYR A 56 10.80 -3.97 -5.94
C TYR A 56 11.72 -3.69 -7.13
N SER A 57 11.44 -4.32 -8.28
CA SER A 57 12.21 -4.19 -9.51
C SER A 57 11.79 -2.95 -10.30
N ASN A 58 12.78 -2.14 -10.71
CA ASN A 58 12.56 -1.02 -11.60
C ASN A 58 12.04 -1.47 -12.99
N GLU A 59 12.47 -2.63 -13.46
CA GLU A 59 12.00 -3.21 -14.71
C GLU A 59 10.48 -3.48 -14.68
N LEU A 60 10.00 -4.12 -13.60
CA LEU A 60 8.55 -4.38 -13.42
C LEU A 60 7.75 -3.08 -13.29
N ALA A 61 8.29 -2.11 -12.57
CA ALA A 61 7.65 -0.80 -12.39
C ALA A 61 7.49 -0.05 -13.72
N ILE A 62 8.54 -0.05 -14.56
CA ILE A 62 8.49 0.55 -15.89
C ILE A 62 7.53 -0.24 -16.80
N LYS A 63 7.63 -1.57 -16.81
CA LYS A 63 6.81 -2.43 -17.66
C LYS A 63 5.32 -2.25 -17.40
N TYR A 64 4.91 -2.35 -16.12
CA TYR A 64 3.49 -2.42 -15.77
C TYR A 64 2.85 -1.06 -15.39
N SER A 65 3.64 -0.10 -14.94
CA SER A 65 3.10 1.17 -14.46
C SER A 65 3.74 2.42 -15.07
N LYS A 66 4.74 2.27 -15.95
CA LYS A 66 5.52 3.39 -16.52
C LYS A 66 6.12 4.30 -15.42
N ALA A 67 6.50 3.70 -14.28
CA ALA A 67 6.98 4.39 -13.09
C ALA A 67 8.47 4.08 -12.85
N PRO A 68 9.41 4.78 -13.51
CA PRO A 68 10.84 4.61 -13.25
C PRO A 68 11.16 4.96 -11.79
N GLU A 69 12.16 4.26 -11.21
CA GLU A 69 12.60 4.44 -9.82
C GLU A 69 11.51 4.28 -8.77
N TYR A 70 10.43 3.54 -9.09
CA TYR A 70 9.25 3.38 -8.22
C TYR A 70 9.63 2.97 -6.80
N PHE A 71 10.50 1.97 -6.65
CA PHE A 71 10.86 1.45 -5.33
C PHE A 71 11.53 2.51 -4.46
N ASN A 72 12.49 3.23 -5.00
CA ASN A 72 13.22 4.29 -4.28
C ASN A 72 12.30 5.44 -3.90
N ILE A 73 11.43 5.86 -4.81
CA ILE A 73 10.46 6.95 -4.59
C ILE A 73 9.42 6.52 -3.54
N ALA A 74 8.82 5.35 -3.70
CA ALA A 74 7.79 4.86 -2.80
C ALA A 74 8.33 4.63 -1.38
N THR A 75 9.51 4.02 -1.25
CA THR A 75 10.12 3.77 0.06
C THR A 75 10.54 5.06 0.76
N SER A 76 10.98 6.08 0.01
CA SER A 76 11.27 7.41 0.57
C SER A 76 10.01 8.10 1.07
N ALA A 77 8.91 8.03 0.30
CA ALA A 77 7.62 8.58 0.70
C ALA A 77 7.06 7.85 1.94
N ILE A 78 7.15 6.52 2.00
CA ILE A 78 6.71 5.73 3.16
C ILE A 78 7.49 6.11 4.42
N LYS A 79 8.81 6.30 4.33
CA LYS A 79 9.62 6.74 5.47
C LYS A 79 9.21 8.13 5.96
N GLU A 80 8.97 9.07 5.06
CA GLU A 80 8.45 10.40 5.41
C GLU A 80 7.05 10.30 6.08
N MET A 81 6.15 9.47 5.55
CA MET A 81 4.84 9.23 6.16
C MET A 81 4.96 8.71 7.60
N ILE A 82 5.88 7.76 7.84
CA ILE A 82 6.14 7.23 9.20
C ILE A 82 6.69 8.33 10.12
N GLU A 83 7.61 9.17 9.65
CA GLU A 83 8.13 10.30 10.43
C GLU A 83 7.03 11.30 10.83
N GLN A 84 5.99 11.45 10.01
CA GLN A 84 4.88 12.37 10.29
C GLN A 84 3.90 11.84 11.33
N VAL A 85 3.56 10.56 11.25
CA VAL A 85 2.50 9.98 12.07
C VAL A 85 3.01 9.05 13.18
N GLY A 86 4.27 8.65 13.14
CA GLY A 86 4.87 7.76 14.15
C GLY A 86 4.43 6.30 14.01
N CYS A 87 4.67 5.55 15.08
CA CYS A 87 4.28 4.13 15.15
C CYS A 87 2.75 3.98 15.14
N PRO A 88 2.24 2.84 14.65
CA PRO A 88 0.80 2.59 14.60
C PRO A 88 0.15 2.57 15.99
N GLU A 89 -0.95 3.30 16.11
CA GLU A 89 -1.79 3.36 17.32
C GLU A 89 -3.20 2.85 16.98
N PHE A 90 -3.72 1.95 17.82
CA PHE A 90 -5.04 1.35 17.65
C PHE A 90 -5.94 1.72 18.83
N ASP A 91 -7.26 1.75 18.60
CA ASP A 91 -8.21 1.85 19.70
C ASP A 91 -8.47 0.48 20.35
N GLU A 92 -9.34 0.48 21.36
CA GLU A 92 -9.77 -0.72 22.10
C GLU A 92 -10.44 -1.80 21.25
N ASN A 93 -10.92 -1.43 20.06
CA ASN A 93 -11.56 -2.34 19.10
C ASN A 93 -10.56 -2.80 18.00
N GLY A 94 -9.28 -2.46 18.10
CA GLY A 94 -8.25 -2.78 17.11
C GLY A 94 -8.34 -1.96 15.83
N ILE A 95 -9.03 -0.81 15.84
CA ILE A 95 -9.13 0.08 14.69
C ILE A 95 -7.97 1.07 14.74
N ILE A 96 -7.20 1.15 13.64
CA ILE A 96 -6.06 2.08 13.55
C ILE A 96 -6.55 3.53 13.63
N LYS A 97 -5.93 4.31 14.50
CA LYS A 97 -6.17 5.75 14.68
C LYS A 97 -5.04 6.60 14.13
N LYS A 98 -3.83 6.06 14.08
CA LYS A 98 -2.65 6.75 13.62
C LYS A 98 -1.62 5.75 13.12
N GLY A 99 -0.84 6.10 12.11
CA GLY A 99 0.24 5.24 11.63
C GLY A 99 0.24 5.00 10.13
N VAL A 100 1.06 4.04 9.71
CA VAL A 100 1.20 3.64 8.30
C VAL A 100 0.90 2.15 8.12
N ILE A 101 0.04 1.83 7.16
CA ILE A 101 -0.16 0.46 6.67
C ILE A 101 0.30 0.41 5.21
N VAL A 102 1.44 -0.21 4.98
CA VAL A 102 1.96 -0.44 3.61
C VAL A 102 1.14 -1.53 2.96
N ARG A 103 0.57 -1.28 1.78
CA ARG A 103 -0.23 -2.25 1.04
C ARG A 103 0.59 -2.88 -0.07
N HIS A 104 0.61 -4.20 -0.14
CA HIS A 104 1.27 -4.95 -1.19
C HIS A 104 0.31 -5.92 -1.88
N LEU A 105 0.07 -5.71 -3.17
CA LEU A 105 -0.73 -6.60 -4.00
C LEU A 105 0.18 -7.66 -4.65
N VAL A 106 -0.06 -8.93 -4.32
CA VAL A 106 0.69 -10.03 -4.91
C VAL A 106 0.27 -10.25 -6.36
N LEU A 107 1.24 -10.18 -7.26
CA LEU A 107 1.01 -10.39 -8.70
C LEU A 107 1.33 -11.84 -9.10
N PRO A 108 0.49 -12.48 -9.95
CA PRO A 108 0.79 -13.81 -10.48
C PRO A 108 2.12 -13.81 -11.24
N ASN A 109 2.85 -14.92 -11.16
CA ASN A 109 4.17 -15.10 -11.78
C ASN A 109 5.29 -14.16 -11.26
N HIS A 110 5.01 -13.28 -10.28
CA HIS A 110 5.99 -12.33 -9.73
C HIS A 110 6.24 -12.52 -8.23
N ILE A 111 6.22 -13.75 -7.75
CA ILE A 111 6.38 -14.08 -6.32
C ILE A 111 7.70 -13.56 -5.75
N GLN A 112 8.78 -13.59 -6.55
CA GLN A 112 10.06 -13.05 -6.11
C GLN A 112 10.01 -11.53 -5.84
N ASN A 113 9.23 -10.77 -6.60
CA ASN A 113 8.98 -9.35 -6.33
C ASN A 113 8.38 -9.15 -4.94
N SER A 114 7.34 -9.93 -4.61
CA SER A 114 6.70 -9.89 -3.29
C SER A 114 7.65 -10.28 -2.17
N LYS A 115 8.44 -11.34 -2.33
CA LYS A 115 9.46 -11.75 -1.36
C LYS A 115 10.48 -10.65 -1.08
N ASN A 116 10.97 -9.98 -2.11
CA ASN A 116 11.93 -8.88 -1.95
C ASN A 116 11.33 -7.70 -1.20
N ILE A 117 10.04 -7.37 -1.46
CA ILE A 117 9.30 -6.33 -0.74
C ILE A 117 9.13 -6.70 0.73
N LEU A 118 8.71 -7.94 1.03
CA LEU A 118 8.52 -8.41 2.40
C LEU A 118 9.83 -8.42 3.19
N LYS A 119 10.93 -8.88 2.57
CA LYS A 119 12.26 -8.82 3.17
C LYS A 119 12.67 -7.39 3.48
N TRP A 120 12.52 -6.48 2.53
CA TRP A 120 12.82 -5.06 2.74
C TRP A 120 11.95 -4.45 3.85
N PHE A 121 10.65 -4.79 3.91
CA PHE A 121 9.75 -4.34 4.96
C PHE A 121 10.25 -4.80 6.33
N LYS A 122 10.56 -6.08 6.50
CA LYS A 122 11.11 -6.64 7.75
C LYS A 122 12.37 -5.90 8.18
N GLU A 123 13.30 -5.66 7.27
CA GLU A 123 14.60 -5.04 7.57
C GLU A 123 14.50 -3.54 7.90
N ASN A 124 13.49 -2.83 7.40
CA ASN A 124 13.43 -1.36 7.47
C ASN A 124 12.24 -0.81 8.27
N LEU A 125 11.10 -1.50 8.28
CA LEU A 125 9.83 -0.97 8.78
C LEU A 125 9.19 -1.78 9.90
N GLU A 126 9.74 -2.93 10.27
CA GLU A 126 9.23 -3.75 11.37
C GLU A 126 9.11 -2.92 12.65
N GLY A 127 7.96 -3.00 13.34
CA GLY A 127 7.65 -2.20 14.53
C GLY A 127 7.30 -0.74 14.26
N LYS A 128 7.50 -0.22 13.03
CA LYS A 128 7.22 1.18 12.66
C LYS A 128 5.98 1.34 11.77
N ALA A 129 5.61 0.29 11.06
CA ALA A 129 4.44 0.25 10.18
C ALA A 129 3.83 -1.15 10.17
N TYR A 130 2.61 -1.26 9.66
CA TYR A 130 1.99 -2.54 9.32
C TYR A 130 2.13 -2.80 7.82
N ILE A 131 2.10 -4.07 7.42
CA ILE A 131 1.98 -4.46 6.02
C ILE A 131 0.66 -5.19 5.79
N SER A 132 -0.04 -4.86 4.72
CA SER A 132 -1.23 -5.56 4.24
C SER A 132 -0.91 -6.27 2.92
N VAL A 133 -0.83 -7.60 2.97
CA VAL A 133 -0.57 -8.44 1.79
C VAL A 133 -1.90 -8.87 1.19
N MET A 134 -2.16 -8.44 -0.04
CA MET A 134 -3.44 -8.60 -0.71
C MET A 134 -3.38 -9.63 -1.83
N ALA A 135 -4.40 -10.50 -1.90
CA ALA A 135 -4.58 -11.52 -2.94
C ALA A 135 -5.55 -11.13 -4.05
N GLN A 136 -6.15 -9.95 -3.96
CA GLN A 136 -7.27 -9.49 -4.81
C GLN A 136 -6.87 -9.04 -6.22
N TYR A 137 -5.72 -9.52 -6.75
CA TYR A 137 -5.35 -9.19 -8.12
C TYR A 137 -6.36 -9.76 -9.12
N PHE A 138 -6.84 -8.90 -9.99
CA PHE A 138 -7.71 -9.23 -11.12
C PHE A 138 -7.17 -8.62 -12.41
N PRO A 139 -7.02 -9.38 -13.52
CA PRO A 139 -6.52 -8.86 -14.79
C PRO A 139 -7.55 -7.91 -15.43
N THR A 140 -7.17 -6.65 -15.60
CA THR A 140 -7.98 -5.61 -16.27
C THR A 140 -7.20 -4.99 -17.40
N TYR A 141 -7.90 -4.42 -18.38
CA TYR A 141 -7.32 -3.67 -19.50
C TYR A 141 -6.14 -4.43 -20.14
N LYS A 142 -4.97 -3.81 -20.28
CA LYS A 142 -3.77 -4.43 -20.89
C LYS A 142 -3.24 -5.67 -20.18
N ALA A 143 -3.56 -5.84 -18.90
CA ALA A 143 -3.16 -7.03 -18.17
C ALA A 143 -3.81 -8.32 -18.71
N ARG A 144 -4.97 -8.21 -19.38
CA ARG A 144 -5.63 -9.35 -20.04
C ARG A 144 -4.81 -9.90 -21.21
N GLU A 145 -3.97 -9.08 -21.81
CA GLU A 145 -3.13 -9.43 -22.98
C GLU A 145 -1.70 -9.83 -22.56
N ASP A 146 -1.31 -9.61 -21.30
CA ASP A 146 0.01 -9.98 -20.79
C ASP A 146 0.03 -11.44 -20.33
N ASN A 147 0.90 -12.27 -20.92
CA ASN A 147 0.99 -13.70 -20.64
C ASN A 147 1.30 -14.04 -19.17
N LEU A 148 1.82 -13.11 -18.38
CA LEU A 148 2.15 -13.30 -16.97
C LEU A 148 1.05 -12.79 -16.04
N LEU A 149 0.28 -11.77 -16.48
CA LEU A 149 -0.71 -11.08 -15.65
C LEU A 149 -2.17 -11.37 -16.04
N ASN A 150 -2.43 -12.20 -17.05
CA ASN A 150 -3.78 -12.46 -17.57
C ASN A 150 -4.64 -13.42 -16.72
N ARG A 151 -4.24 -13.71 -15.50
CA ARG A 151 -4.95 -14.57 -14.54
C ARG A 151 -4.87 -14.06 -13.12
N LYS A 152 -5.77 -14.50 -12.26
CA LYS A 152 -5.67 -14.31 -10.80
C LYS A 152 -4.47 -15.07 -10.23
N ILE A 153 -4.04 -14.69 -9.04
CA ILE A 153 -3.04 -15.47 -8.28
C ILE A 153 -3.62 -16.84 -7.91
N ASN A 154 -2.81 -17.87 -7.94
CA ASN A 154 -3.23 -19.22 -7.55
C ASN A 154 -2.82 -19.55 -6.11
N LYS A 155 -3.44 -20.62 -5.55
CA LYS A 155 -3.19 -21.06 -4.16
C LYS A 155 -1.73 -21.35 -3.88
N LYS A 156 -1.00 -21.94 -4.84
CA LYS A 156 0.42 -22.29 -4.66
C LYS A 156 1.28 -21.04 -4.50
N GLU A 157 1.07 -20.07 -5.38
CA GLU A 157 1.80 -18.79 -5.35
C GLU A 157 1.53 -18.04 -4.05
N TYR A 158 0.26 -17.97 -3.66
CA TYR A 158 -0.11 -17.23 -2.45
C TYR A 158 0.38 -17.92 -1.17
N SER A 159 0.25 -19.26 -1.08
CA SER A 159 0.79 -20.05 0.03
C SER A 159 2.33 -19.95 0.15
N GLU A 160 3.03 -19.69 -0.96
CA GLU A 160 4.46 -19.45 -0.94
C GLU A 160 4.79 -18.10 -0.27
N ILE A 161 3.96 -17.07 -0.47
CA ILE A 161 4.10 -15.78 0.21
C ILE A 161 3.75 -15.89 1.69
N GLU A 162 2.68 -16.61 2.01
CA GLU A 162 2.26 -16.88 3.39
C GLU A 162 3.40 -17.55 4.20
N LYS A 163 3.98 -18.62 3.65
CA LYS A 163 5.14 -19.29 4.26
C LYS A 163 6.34 -18.35 4.40
N TYR A 164 6.56 -17.48 3.42
CA TYR A 164 7.67 -16.54 3.48
C TYR A 164 7.48 -15.44 4.53
N LEU A 165 6.25 -14.97 4.71
CA LEU A 165 5.90 -14.09 5.83
C LEU A 165 6.21 -14.72 7.18
N PHE A 166 5.83 -15.99 7.35
CA PHE A 166 6.13 -16.76 8.57
C PHE A 166 7.63 -16.94 8.78
N ILE A 167 8.40 -17.27 7.73
CA ILE A 167 9.87 -17.42 7.79
C ILE A 167 10.55 -16.10 8.19
N LEU A 168 10.04 -14.96 7.71
CA LEU A 168 10.56 -13.64 8.07
C LEU A 168 10.12 -13.19 9.47
N ASP A 169 9.20 -13.92 10.11
CA ASP A 169 8.67 -13.55 11.43
C ASP A 169 8.14 -12.11 11.46
N ILE A 170 7.30 -11.77 10.46
CA ILE A 170 6.66 -10.44 10.40
C ILE A 170 5.41 -10.48 11.29
N GLU A 171 5.49 -9.81 12.44
CA GLU A 171 4.39 -9.74 13.41
C GLU A 171 3.35 -8.66 13.04
N ASN A 172 3.80 -7.56 12.46
CA ASN A 172 2.97 -6.40 12.12
C ASN A 172 2.40 -6.51 10.70
N GLY A 173 1.55 -7.52 10.46
CA GLY A 173 1.03 -7.77 9.11
C GLY A 173 -0.39 -8.31 9.10
N TYR A 174 -1.11 -7.95 8.03
CA TYR A 174 -2.39 -8.54 7.66
C TYR A 174 -2.19 -9.31 6.36
N MET A 175 -2.80 -10.47 6.29
CA MET A 175 -2.83 -11.27 5.07
C MET A 175 -4.28 -11.55 4.72
N GLN A 176 -4.64 -11.26 3.47
CA GLN A 176 -5.99 -11.45 2.98
C GLN A 176 -6.23 -12.91 2.59
N ASP A 177 -7.39 -13.48 2.94
CA ASP A 177 -7.71 -14.86 2.56
C ASP A 177 -7.96 -14.99 1.05
N LEU A 178 -7.49 -16.12 0.47
CA LEU A 178 -7.81 -16.49 -0.91
C LEU A 178 -9.24 -17.01 -0.99
N GLY A 179 -10.12 -16.28 -1.62
CA GLY A 179 -11.49 -16.72 -1.89
C GLY A 179 -12.60 -15.76 -1.43
N GLU A 180 -12.27 -14.72 -0.68
CA GLU A 180 -13.24 -13.71 -0.23
C GLU A 180 -13.53 -12.59 -1.25
N HIS A 181 -12.98 -12.71 -2.49
CA HIS A 181 -13.07 -11.62 -3.46
C HIS A 181 -14.01 -11.99 -4.60
N GLU A 182 -15.25 -11.59 -4.42
CA GLU A 182 -16.23 -11.50 -5.49
C GLU A 182 -15.85 -10.40 -6.46
N GLU A 183 -16.22 -10.56 -7.73
CA GLU A 183 -15.97 -9.61 -8.82
C GLU A 183 -16.64 -8.24 -8.61
N GLU A 184 -17.51 -8.13 -7.60
CA GLU A 184 -18.27 -6.93 -7.23
C GLU A 184 -17.42 -5.68 -6.93
N TYR A 185 -16.14 -5.84 -6.60
CA TYR A 185 -15.24 -4.71 -6.31
C TYR A 185 -14.43 -4.23 -7.52
N VAL A 186 -14.61 -4.84 -8.68
CA VAL A 186 -13.96 -4.38 -9.92
C VAL A 186 -14.92 -3.45 -10.64
N PRO A 187 -14.60 -2.14 -10.78
CA PRO A 187 -15.44 -1.24 -11.54
C PRO A 187 -15.57 -1.70 -12.98
N ASP A 188 -16.77 -1.65 -13.52
CA ASP A 188 -17.01 -1.79 -14.97
C ASP A 188 -16.38 -0.59 -15.69
N PHE A 189 -15.34 -0.86 -16.51
CA PHE A 189 -14.66 0.14 -17.33
C PHE A 189 -15.07 -0.01 -18.79
#